data_e4bb0ffb14b1ca2a7ba68e83ea80d0a2
#
_entry.id   e4bb0ffb14b1ca2a7ba68e83ea80d0a2
#
_cell.length_a   1.000
_cell.length_b   1.000
_cell.length_c   1.000
_cell.angle_alpha   90.00
_cell.angle_beta   90.00
_cell.angle_gamma   90.00
#
_symmetry.space_group_name_H-M   'P 1'
#
loop_
_entity.id
_entity.type
_entity.pdbx_description
1 polymer ?
#
loop_
_entity_poly.entity_id
_entity_poly.type
_entity_poly.pdbx_seq_one_letter_code
_entity_poly.pdbx_strand_id
1 'polypeptide(L)'
;MKIIIVGGGQIGSYITSLLLKNYHEVRVIENRTKALENYKNAGLPEECLVIGDGTDIEVLEKAGVRTCQALVCVTGLDEVNLTTAMVSKFEYDVPRIIARVNNPKNAWLFNSGMGVDAKINQADIIGHMIADEMNYQSIMTLMKLSKGDFSIVRIRVDYQSRYAGKQISEISLPNNALLIAIYNDDELMIPHGDT
;
A
#
# COMPACT_ATOMS: atom_id res chain seq x y z
N MET A 1 5.14 16.61 5.82
CA MET A 1 6.19 15.65 6.16
C MET A 1 7.24 15.68 5.04
N LYS A 2 8.51 15.41 5.39
CA LYS A 2 9.59 15.20 4.42
C LYS A 2 9.69 13.71 4.13
N ILE A 3 9.53 13.33 2.88
CA ILE A 3 9.45 11.93 2.46
C ILE A 3 10.43 11.69 1.31
N ILE A 4 11.19 10.61 1.40
CA ILE A 4 12.08 10.16 0.32
C ILE A 4 11.47 8.92 -0.32
N ILE A 5 11.40 8.91 -1.65
CA ILE A 5 10.98 7.77 -2.44
C ILE A 5 12.19 7.25 -3.22
N VAL A 6 12.51 5.98 -3.06
CA VAL A 6 13.58 5.32 -3.83
C VAL A 6 12.95 4.45 -4.91
N GLY A 7 13.13 4.89 -6.15
CA GLY A 7 12.52 4.33 -7.35
C GLY A 7 11.49 5.27 -7.99
N GLY A 8 11.88 5.99 -9.05
CA GLY A 8 11.04 6.91 -9.83
C GLY A 8 10.26 6.25 -10.98
N GLY A 9 10.07 4.92 -10.94
CA GLY A 9 9.23 4.20 -11.91
C GLY A 9 7.75 4.52 -11.76
N GLN A 10 6.88 3.75 -12.43
CA GLN A 10 5.42 4.00 -12.42
C GLN A 10 4.83 4.15 -11.01
N ILE A 11 5.16 3.23 -10.10
CA ILE A 11 4.64 3.27 -8.73
C ILE A 11 5.20 4.48 -7.98
N GLY A 12 6.51 4.71 -8.03
CA GLY A 12 7.13 5.85 -7.35
C GLY A 12 6.63 7.20 -7.86
N SER A 13 6.48 7.37 -9.18
CA SER A 13 5.90 8.57 -9.77
C SER A 13 4.45 8.80 -9.33
N TYR A 14 3.64 7.73 -9.27
CA TYR A 14 2.26 7.83 -8.80
C TYR A 14 2.19 8.23 -7.32
N ILE A 15 3.01 7.58 -6.46
CA ILE A 15 3.09 7.94 -5.04
C ILE A 15 3.58 9.38 -4.87
N THR A 16 4.56 9.83 -5.66
CA THR A 16 5.04 11.21 -5.65
C THR A 16 3.91 12.19 -5.93
N SER A 17 3.14 11.96 -7.00
CA SER A 17 1.98 12.80 -7.33
C SER A 17 0.97 12.86 -6.20
N LEU A 18 0.66 11.71 -5.59
CA LEU A 18 -0.30 11.60 -4.48
C LEU A 18 0.18 12.38 -3.25
N LEU A 19 1.46 12.26 -2.89
CA LEU A 19 2.01 12.91 -1.70
C LEU A 19 2.17 14.43 -1.90
N LEU A 20 2.55 14.89 -3.09
CA LEU A 20 2.61 16.32 -3.42
C LEU A 20 1.22 16.96 -3.34
N LYS A 21 0.17 16.30 -3.83
CA LYS A 21 -1.22 16.77 -3.70
C LYS A 21 -1.68 16.90 -2.24
N ASN A 22 -1.09 16.11 -1.35
CA ASN A 22 -1.35 16.18 0.11
C ASN A 22 -0.36 17.11 0.84
N TYR A 23 0.32 18.02 0.13
CA TYR A 23 1.23 19.02 0.67
C TYR A 23 2.41 18.45 1.44
N HIS A 24 2.92 17.27 1.04
CA HIS A 24 4.16 16.73 1.56
C HIS A 24 5.37 17.22 0.75
N GLU A 25 6.52 17.38 1.41
CA GLU A 25 7.80 17.62 0.76
C GLU A 25 8.36 16.26 0.32
N VAL A 26 8.56 16.08 -0.99
CA VAL A 26 8.97 14.78 -1.55
C VAL A 26 10.30 14.92 -2.28
N ARG A 27 11.20 13.96 -2.08
CA ARG A 27 12.40 13.73 -2.89
C ARG A 27 12.33 12.34 -3.50
N VAL A 28 12.75 12.19 -4.74
CA VAL A 28 12.71 10.92 -5.46
C VAL A 28 14.11 10.58 -5.96
N ILE A 29 14.61 9.43 -5.57
CA ILE A 29 15.90 8.92 -6.04
C ILE A 29 15.64 7.94 -7.19
N GLU A 30 16.29 8.17 -8.34
CA GLU A 30 16.19 7.29 -9.51
C GLU A 30 17.48 7.36 -10.34
N ASN A 31 17.94 6.23 -10.85
CA ASN A 31 19.18 6.15 -11.66
C ASN A 31 18.95 5.69 -13.10
N ARG A 32 17.78 5.10 -13.42
CA ARG A 32 17.50 4.54 -14.74
C ARG A 32 16.95 5.58 -15.70
N THR A 33 17.60 5.78 -16.83
CA THR A 33 17.23 6.79 -17.85
C THR A 33 15.75 6.72 -18.25
N LYS A 34 15.24 5.52 -18.54
CA LYS A 34 13.84 5.31 -18.93
C LYS A 34 12.86 5.72 -17.82
N ALA A 35 13.21 5.51 -16.56
CA ALA A 35 12.34 5.89 -15.43
C ALA A 35 12.39 7.42 -15.22
N LEU A 36 13.53 8.07 -15.44
CA LEU A 36 13.65 9.52 -15.42
C LEU A 36 12.78 10.17 -16.51
N GLU A 37 12.79 9.61 -17.72
CA GLU A 37 11.91 10.08 -18.80
C GLU A 37 10.43 9.94 -18.43
N ASN A 38 10.03 8.79 -17.88
CA ASN A 38 8.65 8.56 -17.43
C ASN A 38 8.25 9.53 -16.31
N TYR A 39 9.16 9.82 -15.38
CA TYR A 39 8.93 10.78 -14.31
C TYR A 39 8.66 12.19 -14.86
N LYS A 40 9.47 12.64 -15.82
CA LYS A 40 9.30 13.93 -16.51
C LYS A 40 8.00 13.98 -17.31
N ASN A 41 7.70 12.93 -18.05
CA ASN A 41 6.46 12.84 -18.84
C ASN A 41 5.19 12.82 -17.96
N ALA A 42 5.31 12.41 -16.71
CA ALA A 42 4.23 12.51 -15.72
C ALA A 42 4.00 13.95 -15.20
N GLY A 43 4.78 14.93 -15.66
CA GLY A 43 4.66 16.34 -15.24
C GLY A 43 5.05 16.58 -13.79
N LEU A 44 5.89 15.72 -13.21
CA LEU A 44 6.35 15.88 -11.84
C LEU A 44 7.51 16.87 -11.75
N PRO A 45 7.62 17.62 -10.64
CA PRO A 45 8.65 18.65 -10.47
C PRO A 45 10.07 18.07 -10.52
N GLU A 46 10.93 18.61 -11.38
CA GLU A 46 12.33 18.15 -11.50
C GLU A 46 13.15 18.44 -10.24
N GLU A 47 12.80 19.46 -9.49
CA GLU A 47 13.44 19.79 -8.21
C GLU A 47 13.26 18.72 -7.13
N CYS A 48 12.26 17.86 -7.27
CA CYS A 48 12.08 16.72 -6.39
C CYS A 48 13.04 15.56 -6.71
N LEU A 49 13.64 15.56 -7.90
CA LEU A 49 14.41 14.44 -8.40
C LEU A 49 15.89 14.51 -7.96
N VAL A 50 16.39 13.41 -7.43
CA VAL A 50 17.81 13.17 -7.13
C VAL A 50 18.28 12.00 -7.99
N ILE A 51 19.18 12.27 -8.92
CA ILE A 51 19.71 11.24 -9.81
C ILE A 51 20.82 10.49 -9.10
N GLY A 52 20.65 9.17 -8.96
CA GLY A 52 21.66 8.31 -8.35
C GLY A 52 21.10 6.98 -7.86
N ASP A 53 21.97 6.16 -7.28
CA ASP A 53 21.62 4.87 -6.68
C ASP A 53 21.12 5.08 -5.25
N GLY A 54 19.96 4.49 -4.95
CA GLY A 54 19.34 4.60 -3.61
C GLY A 54 20.10 3.85 -2.51
N THR A 55 21.09 3.01 -2.85
CA THR A 55 21.97 2.34 -1.90
C THR A 55 23.24 3.14 -1.58
N ASP A 56 23.47 4.23 -2.33
CA ASP A 56 24.61 5.11 -2.14
C ASP A 56 24.33 6.14 -1.05
N ILE A 57 25.21 6.17 -0.06
CA ILE A 57 25.12 7.08 1.11
C ILE A 57 25.12 8.55 0.67
N GLU A 58 25.97 8.92 -0.29
CA GLU A 58 26.04 10.31 -0.76
C GLU A 58 24.74 10.74 -1.46
N VAL A 59 24.09 9.82 -2.18
CA VAL A 59 22.82 10.07 -2.85
C VAL A 59 21.69 10.20 -1.83
N LEU A 60 21.67 9.34 -0.80
CA LEU A 60 20.71 9.43 0.30
C LEU A 60 20.86 10.77 1.06
N GLU A 61 22.09 11.21 1.31
CA GLU A 61 22.36 12.50 1.96
C GLU A 61 21.90 13.69 1.10
N LYS A 62 22.19 13.66 -0.20
CA LYS A 62 21.68 14.68 -1.16
C LYS A 62 20.15 14.74 -1.20
N ALA A 63 19.50 13.59 -1.03
CA ALA A 63 18.04 13.52 -0.93
C ALA A 63 17.49 14.00 0.43
N GLY A 64 18.34 14.21 1.44
CA GLY A 64 17.98 14.73 2.75
C GLY A 64 17.55 13.67 3.76
N VAL A 65 18.14 12.46 3.71
CA VAL A 65 17.83 11.32 4.58
C VAL A 65 17.94 11.67 6.06
N ARG A 66 18.89 12.53 6.46
CA ARG A 66 19.09 12.95 7.86
C ARG A 66 17.90 13.66 8.49
N THR A 67 17.01 14.22 7.68
CA THR A 67 15.86 15.00 8.16
C THR A 67 14.52 14.48 7.65
N CYS A 68 14.51 13.39 6.90
CA CYS A 68 13.27 12.80 6.42
C CYS A 68 12.52 12.09 7.55
N GLN A 69 11.21 12.09 7.44
CA GLN A 69 10.30 11.49 8.42
C GLN A 69 9.79 10.12 7.95
N ALA A 70 9.89 9.88 6.64
CA ALA A 70 9.57 8.59 6.06
C ALA A 70 10.42 8.34 4.80
N LEU A 71 10.73 7.07 4.56
CA LEU A 71 11.42 6.61 3.36
C LEU A 71 10.64 5.44 2.76
N VAL A 72 10.43 5.48 1.44
CA VAL A 72 9.62 4.51 0.70
C VAL A 72 10.47 3.88 -0.40
N CYS A 73 10.82 2.60 -0.23
CA CYS A 73 11.61 1.83 -1.19
C CYS A 73 10.68 1.08 -2.15
N VAL A 74 10.60 1.51 -3.41
CA VAL A 74 9.68 0.95 -4.42
C VAL A 74 10.36 0.64 -5.75
N THR A 75 11.66 0.32 -5.69
CA THR A 75 12.39 -0.14 -6.88
C THR A 75 11.92 -1.52 -7.33
N GLY A 76 12.33 -1.95 -8.51
CA GLY A 76 12.05 -3.29 -9.02
C GLY A 76 12.93 -4.40 -8.44
N LEU A 77 13.86 -4.08 -7.53
CA LEU A 77 14.86 -4.99 -7.00
C LEU A 77 14.75 -5.09 -5.48
N ASP A 78 14.50 -6.28 -4.96
CA ASP A 78 14.32 -6.50 -3.51
C ASP A 78 15.60 -6.20 -2.74
N GLU A 79 16.75 -6.53 -3.28
CA GLU A 79 18.06 -6.25 -2.70
C GLU A 79 18.31 -4.74 -2.54
N VAL A 80 17.95 -3.93 -3.52
CA VAL A 80 18.06 -2.48 -3.44
C VAL A 80 17.10 -1.94 -2.36
N ASN A 81 15.85 -2.40 -2.35
CA ASN A 81 14.86 -1.97 -1.38
C ASN A 81 15.28 -2.30 0.05
N LEU A 82 15.83 -3.51 0.28
CA LEU A 82 16.33 -3.92 1.60
C LEU A 82 17.59 -3.16 2.01
N THR A 83 18.60 -3.06 1.14
CA THR A 83 19.84 -2.36 1.46
C THR A 83 19.56 -0.90 1.81
N THR A 84 18.76 -0.22 0.99
CA THR A 84 18.36 1.17 1.27
C THR A 84 17.61 1.29 2.59
N ALA A 85 16.69 0.38 2.88
CA ALA A 85 15.96 0.36 4.14
C ALA A 85 16.90 0.20 5.34
N MET A 86 17.82 -0.77 5.28
CA MET A 86 18.79 -1.02 6.35
C MET A 86 19.69 0.19 6.60
N VAL A 87 20.30 0.74 5.57
CA VAL A 87 21.16 1.93 5.68
C VAL A 87 20.37 3.09 6.27
N SER A 88 19.20 3.38 5.73
CA SER A 88 18.37 4.49 6.20
C SER A 88 17.89 4.33 7.65
N LYS A 89 17.62 3.09 8.08
CA LYS A 89 17.16 2.80 9.44
C LYS A 89 18.29 2.86 10.46
N PHE A 90 19.40 2.19 10.17
CA PHE A 90 20.44 1.96 11.17
C PHE A 90 21.54 3.05 11.19
N GLU A 91 21.78 3.75 10.06
CA GLU A 91 22.74 4.84 9.99
C GLU A 91 22.12 6.23 10.21
N TYR A 92 20.82 6.38 9.86
CA TYR A 92 20.15 7.68 9.87
C TYR A 92 18.93 7.74 10.77
N ASP A 93 18.57 6.65 11.46
CA ASP A 93 17.41 6.56 12.36
C ASP A 93 16.10 7.05 11.72
N VAL A 94 15.88 6.78 10.42
CA VAL A 94 14.66 7.21 9.74
C VAL A 94 13.43 6.63 10.45
N PRO A 95 12.49 7.47 10.92
CA PRO A 95 11.41 7.02 11.80
C PRO A 95 10.50 5.98 11.18
N ARG A 96 10.21 6.11 9.87
CA ARG A 96 9.29 5.22 9.18
C ARG A 96 9.85 4.77 7.83
N ILE A 97 10.02 3.46 7.65
CA ILE A 97 10.49 2.86 6.41
C ILE A 97 9.45 1.89 5.88
N ILE A 98 9.03 2.13 4.65
CA ILE A 98 8.08 1.30 3.92
C ILE A 98 8.80 0.72 2.71
N ALA A 99 8.72 -0.59 2.52
CA ALA A 99 9.41 -1.23 1.40
C ALA A 99 8.49 -2.18 0.62
N ARG A 100 8.57 -2.08 -0.71
CA ARG A 100 7.92 -3.00 -1.63
C ARG A 100 8.69 -4.31 -1.71
N VAL A 101 7.95 -5.40 -1.65
CA VAL A 101 8.42 -6.75 -1.96
C VAL A 101 8.03 -7.07 -3.40
N ASN A 102 9.03 -7.36 -4.24
CA ASN A 102 8.81 -7.75 -5.63
C ASN A 102 8.62 -9.27 -5.75
N ASN A 103 9.50 -10.03 -5.10
CA ASN A 103 9.39 -11.49 -5.06
C ASN A 103 8.79 -11.94 -3.71
N PRO A 104 7.59 -12.55 -3.70
CA PRO A 104 6.94 -13.03 -2.47
C PRO A 104 7.80 -13.97 -1.63
N LYS A 105 8.72 -14.71 -2.25
CA LYS A 105 9.67 -15.61 -1.56
C LYS A 105 10.62 -14.84 -0.64
N ASN A 106 10.86 -13.56 -0.89
CA ASN A 106 11.72 -12.70 -0.10
C ASN A 106 10.96 -11.96 1.03
N ALA A 107 9.64 -12.08 1.09
CA ALA A 107 8.81 -11.31 2.02
C ALA A 107 9.20 -11.49 3.49
N TRP A 108 9.79 -12.60 3.86
CA TRP A 108 10.25 -12.88 5.23
C TRP A 108 11.45 -12.01 5.65
N LEU A 109 12.26 -11.53 4.68
CA LEU A 109 13.39 -10.61 4.93
C LEU A 109 12.92 -9.21 5.30
N PHE A 110 11.75 -8.79 4.79
CA PHE A 110 11.23 -7.44 5.03
C PHE A 110 10.53 -7.36 6.39
N ASN A 111 11.31 -7.07 7.40
CA ASN A 111 10.86 -6.99 8.80
C ASN A 111 11.67 -5.92 9.56
N SER A 112 11.31 -5.64 10.80
CA SER A 112 11.95 -4.62 11.63
C SER A 112 13.44 -4.89 11.91
N GLY A 113 13.86 -6.14 11.98
CA GLY A 113 15.28 -6.52 12.11
C GLY A 113 16.12 -6.16 10.89
N MET A 114 15.50 -5.98 9.72
CA MET A 114 16.10 -5.53 8.48
C MET A 114 15.75 -4.07 8.16
N GLY A 115 15.32 -3.30 9.15
CA GLY A 115 15.03 -1.88 9.01
C GLY A 115 13.69 -1.53 8.35
N VAL A 116 12.80 -2.51 8.10
CA VAL A 116 11.51 -2.28 7.41
C VAL A 116 10.38 -2.24 8.43
N ASP A 117 9.73 -1.10 8.57
CA ASP A 117 8.57 -0.93 9.46
C ASP A 117 7.27 -1.42 8.84
N ALA A 118 7.13 -1.31 7.52
CA ALA A 118 5.99 -1.84 6.78
C ALA A 118 6.42 -2.38 5.41
N LYS A 119 5.99 -3.59 5.09
CA LYS A 119 6.21 -4.19 3.77
C LYS A 119 4.93 -4.23 2.95
N ILE A 120 5.07 -3.97 1.66
CA ILE A 120 3.99 -4.06 0.67
C ILE A 120 4.32 -5.17 -0.32
N ASN A 121 3.70 -6.33 -0.17
CA ASN A 121 3.84 -7.44 -1.11
C ASN A 121 2.84 -7.25 -2.25
N GLN A 122 3.30 -6.66 -3.36
CA GLN A 122 2.44 -6.33 -4.49
C GLN A 122 1.80 -7.56 -5.14
N ALA A 123 2.55 -8.63 -5.31
CA ALA A 123 2.05 -9.85 -5.93
C ALA A 123 0.95 -10.50 -5.08
N ASP A 124 1.13 -10.48 -3.76
CA ASP A 124 0.16 -11.01 -2.81
C ASP A 124 -1.15 -10.19 -2.84
N ILE A 125 -1.04 -8.86 -2.79
CA ILE A 125 -2.20 -7.96 -2.83
C ILE A 125 -2.97 -8.14 -4.14
N ILE A 126 -2.28 -8.06 -5.29
CA ILE A 126 -2.92 -8.18 -6.61
C ILE A 126 -3.48 -9.60 -6.80
N GLY A 127 -2.73 -10.63 -6.38
CA GLY A 127 -3.16 -12.02 -6.49
C GLY A 127 -4.45 -12.28 -5.71
N HIS A 128 -4.56 -11.78 -4.48
CA HIS A 128 -5.78 -11.89 -3.68
C HIS A 128 -6.94 -11.11 -4.32
N MET A 129 -6.70 -9.87 -4.79
CA MET A 129 -7.75 -9.08 -5.46
C MET A 129 -8.28 -9.78 -6.71
N ILE A 130 -7.40 -10.37 -7.53
CA ILE A 130 -7.82 -11.13 -8.72
C ILE A 130 -8.57 -12.41 -8.32
N ALA A 131 -8.06 -13.15 -7.33
CA ALA A 131 -8.72 -14.36 -6.86
C ALA A 131 -10.11 -14.08 -6.27
N ASP A 132 -10.23 -12.97 -5.52
CA ASP A 132 -11.51 -12.52 -4.96
C ASP A 132 -12.50 -12.12 -6.07
N GLU A 133 -12.04 -11.44 -7.12
CA GLU A 133 -12.87 -11.07 -8.27
C GLU A 133 -13.30 -12.29 -9.13
N MET A 134 -12.40 -13.29 -9.24
CA MET A 134 -12.70 -14.54 -9.95
C MET A 134 -13.61 -15.48 -9.16
N ASN A 135 -13.58 -15.37 -7.83
CA ASN A 135 -14.43 -16.19 -6.98
C ASN A 135 -15.85 -15.62 -6.96
N TYR A 136 -16.76 -16.27 -7.67
CA TYR A 136 -18.22 -16.09 -7.51
C TYR A 136 -18.71 -16.53 -6.10
N GLN A 137 -17.81 -16.72 -5.16
CA GLN A 137 -18.18 -17.04 -3.78
C GLN A 137 -18.82 -15.83 -3.13
N SER A 138 -19.83 -16.09 -2.34
CA SER A 138 -20.69 -15.10 -1.70
C SER A 138 -19.96 -14.15 -0.73
N ILE A 139 -18.65 -14.36 -0.47
CA ILE A 139 -17.87 -13.61 0.53
C ILE A 139 -16.59 -13.07 -0.12
N MET A 140 -16.43 -11.75 -0.12
CA MET A 140 -15.25 -11.04 -0.59
C MET A 140 -14.63 -10.23 0.55
N THR A 141 -13.34 -10.38 0.81
CA THR A 141 -12.63 -9.55 1.82
C THR A 141 -12.25 -8.21 1.21
N LEU A 142 -12.85 -7.13 1.68
CA LEU A 142 -12.56 -5.77 1.22
C LEU A 142 -11.33 -5.18 1.91
N MET A 143 -11.15 -5.44 3.21
CA MET A 143 -10.05 -4.90 4.00
C MET A 143 -9.78 -5.76 5.23
N LYS A 144 -8.50 -5.97 5.54
CA LYS A 144 -8.07 -6.53 6.83
C LYS A 144 -7.68 -5.38 7.77
N LEU A 145 -8.21 -5.38 8.98
CA LEU A 145 -7.92 -4.40 10.03
C LEU A 145 -7.00 -5.03 11.07
N SER A 146 -6.13 -4.21 11.68
CA SER A 146 -5.31 -4.59 12.85
C SER A 146 -4.72 -6.01 12.80
N LYS A 147 -3.60 -6.19 12.10
CA LYS A 147 -2.84 -7.46 12.03
C LYS A 147 -3.64 -8.71 11.61
N GLY A 148 -4.83 -8.54 11.07
CA GLY A 148 -5.63 -9.66 10.53
C GLY A 148 -6.68 -10.25 11.48
N ASP A 149 -6.83 -9.71 12.69
CA ASP A 149 -7.85 -10.20 13.64
C ASP A 149 -9.27 -9.79 13.24
N PHE A 150 -9.41 -8.71 12.48
CA PHE A 150 -10.68 -8.21 11.95
C PHE A 150 -10.59 -7.97 10.45
N SER A 151 -11.70 -8.18 9.76
CA SER A 151 -11.80 -7.89 8.33
C SER A 151 -13.17 -7.31 7.99
N ILE A 152 -13.17 -6.41 7.01
CA ILE A 152 -14.41 -5.96 6.36
C ILE A 152 -14.62 -6.89 5.17
N VAL A 153 -15.78 -7.53 5.14
CA VAL A 153 -16.15 -8.45 4.06
C VAL A 153 -17.42 -7.98 3.38
N ARG A 154 -17.50 -8.16 2.07
CA ARG A 154 -18.74 -8.01 1.30
C ARG A 154 -19.31 -9.40 1.07
N ILE A 155 -20.58 -9.58 1.40
CA ILE A 155 -21.31 -10.83 1.17
C ILE A 155 -22.39 -10.55 0.15
N ARG A 156 -22.40 -11.31 -0.93
CA ARG A 156 -23.50 -11.29 -1.90
C ARG A 156 -24.62 -12.22 -1.40
N VAL A 157 -25.81 -11.68 -1.24
CA VAL A 157 -27.00 -12.45 -0.89
C VAL A 157 -27.67 -12.86 -2.20
N ASP A 158 -27.63 -14.14 -2.53
CA ASP A 158 -28.32 -14.72 -3.68
C ASP A 158 -29.81 -14.91 -3.34
N TYR A 159 -30.68 -14.94 -4.38
CA TYR A 159 -32.12 -15.20 -4.24
C TYR A 159 -32.43 -16.52 -3.53
N GLN A 160 -31.52 -17.50 -3.59
CA GLN A 160 -31.65 -18.79 -2.89
C GLN A 160 -31.11 -18.75 -1.46
N SER A 161 -30.57 -17.63 -1.02
CA SER A 161 -30.06 -17.49 0.33
C SER A 161 -31.20 -17.49 1.35
N ARG A 162 -30.96 -18.16 2.49
CA ARG A 162 -31.90 -18.14 3.65
C ARG A 162 -32.14 -16.74 4.19
N TYR A 163 -31.37 -15.76 3.77
CA TYR A 163 -31.45 -14.35 4.20
C TYR A 163 -32.19 -13.46 3.21
N ALA A 164 -32.45 -13.94 1.99
CA ALA A 164 -33.13 -13.17 0.96
C ALA A 164 -34.58 -12.85 1.38
N GLY A 165 -34.98 -11.58 1.24
CA GLY A 165 -36.33 -11.12 1.59
C GLY A 165 -36.64 -11.01 3.08
N LYS A 166 -35.63 -11.13 3.97
CA LYS A 166 -35.79 -10.95 5.41
C LYS A 166 -35.36 -9.56 5.84
N GLN A 167 -36.02 -9.04 6.87
CA GLN A 167 -35.56 -7.85 7.57
C GLN A 167 -34.30 -8.17 8.37
N ILE A 168 -33.44 -7.15 8.59
CA ILE A 168 -32.20 -7.33 9.37
C ILE A 168 -32.46 -7.82 10.79
N SER A 169 -33.54 -7.39 11.41
CA SER A 169 -33.99 -7.85 12.73
C SER A 169 -34.26 -9.36 12.81
N GLU A 170 -34.52 -10.01 11.67
CA GLU A 170 -34.77 -11.44 11.56
C GLU A 170 -33.50 -12.23 11.26
N ILE A 171 -32.37 -11.54 11.01
CA ILE A 171 -31.09 -12.15 10.67
C ILE A 171 -30.23 -12.29 11.92
N SER A 172 -29.91 -13.53 12.30
CA SER A 172 -28.96 -13.78 13.38
C SER A 172 -27.54 -13.70 12.84
N LEU A 173 -26.83 -12.62 13.19
CA LEU A 173 -25.41 -12.47 12.93
C LEU A 173 -24.59 -13.13 14.05
N PRO A 174 -23.36 -13.62 13.75
CA PRO A 174 -22.43 -14.05 14.80
C PRO A 174 -22.12 -12.90 15.77
N ASN A 175 -21.88 -13.20 17.05
CA ASN A 175 -21.60 -12.20 18.09
C ASN A 175 -20.39 -11.29 17.81
N ASN A 176 -19.48 -11.73 16.94
CA ASN A 176 -18.27 -11.00 16.52
C ASN A 176 -18.40 -10.35 15.14
N ALA A 177 -19.60 -10.26 14.60
CA ALA A 177 -19.88 -9.63 13.30
C ALA A 177 -20.81 -8.43 13.44
N LEU A 178 -20.54 -7.39 12.68
CA LEU A 178 -21.34 -6.18 12.58
C LEU A 178 -21.69 -5.93 11.13
N LEU A 179 -22.96 -5.66 10.83
CA LEU A 179 -23.41 -5.21 9.52
C LEU A 179 -23.18 -3.71 9.39
N ILE A 180 -22.35 -3.30 8.42
CA ILE A 180 -21.94 -1.90 8.25
C ILE A 180 -22.81 -1.22 7.20
N ALA A 181 -23.10 -1.92 6.08
CA ALA A 181 -23.84 -1.36 4.97
C ALA A 181 -24.51 -2.46 4.14
N ILE A 182 -25.57 -2.09 3.45
CA ILE A 182 -26.25 -2.93 2.46
C ILE A 182 -26.22 -2.20 1.13
N TYR A 183 -25.87 -2.94 0.07
CA TYR A 183 -25.97 -2.47 -1.30
C TYR A 183 -27.16 -3.15 -1.98
N ASN A 184 -28.04 -2.36 -2.53
CA ASN A 184 -29.13 -2.82 -3.37
C ASN A 184 -29.13 -1.96 -4.65
N ASP A 185 -28.91 -2.57 -5.81
CA ASP A 185 -28.89 -1.92 -7.14
C ASP A 185 -28.12 -0.57 -7.18
N ASP A 186 -26.87 -0.59 -6.65
CA ASP A 186 -25.97 0.58 -6.52
C ASP A 186 -26.40 1.64 -5.46
N GLU A 187 -27.47 1.45 -4.73
CA GLU A 187 -27.81 2.27 -3.57
C GLU A 187 -27.18 1.69 -2.30
N LEU A 188 -26.45 2.56 -1.60
CA LEU A 188 -25.87 2.26 -0.28
C LEU A 188 -26.89 2.60 0.81
N MET A 189 -27.28 1.61 1.59
CA MET A 189 -28.09 1.81 2.79
C MET A 189 -27.29 1.53 4.06
N ILE A 190 -27.45 2.42 5.06
CA ILE A 190 -26.99 2.12 6.42
C ILE A 190 -28.09 1.31 7.10
N PRO A 191 -27.76 0.09 7.58
CA PRO A 191 -28.77 -0.81 8.13
C PRO A 191 -29.35 -0.29 9.44
N HIS A 192 -30.65 -0.34 9.54
CA HIS A 192 -31.44 -0.17 10.76
C HIS A 192 -32.23 -1.45 11.01
N GLY A 193 -32.78 -1.63 12.22
CA GLY A 193 -33.48 -2.88 12.57
C GLY A 193 -34.69 -3.21 11.68
N ASP A 194 -35.25 -2.21 11.04
CA ASP A 194 -36.43 -2.26 10.15
C ASP A 194 -36.09 -2.26 8.65
N THR A 195 -34.79 -2.28 8.31
CA THR A 195 -34.31 -2.31 6.92
C THR A 195 -34.44 -3.70 6.32
#